data_67cc316fb93505fc4db9c7a9d1f44570
#
_entry.id   67cc316fb93505fc4db9c7a9d1f44570
#
_cell.length_a   1.000
_cell.length_b   1.000
_cell.length_c   1.000
_cell.angle_alpha   90.00
_cell.angle_beta   90.00
_cell.angle_gamma   90.00
#
_symmetry.space_group_name_H-M   'P 1'
#
loop_
_entity.id
_entity.type
_entity.pdbx_description
1 polymer ?
#
loop_
_entity_poly.entity_id
_entity_poly.type
_entity_poly.pdbx_seq_one_letter_code
_entity_poly.pdbx_strand_id
1 'polypeptide(L)'
;MVQNKTFSAKALQTFVAVMFAVITCFGFMTTPTAEAASGFYVSGTSIYDASGNKFVMRGVNIAHAWYTEKTETSIKGAANNGANTVRVVLANGSKYTKTSAQEVKNIISWCKSNKLICILEVHDATGSDSTYDLNKCVDYWKEMKSVLSGTEKYVIVNIANEWCGTWNGSAWADGYKSAIRSLRNAGITNMLMVDCAGWGQYPDSIKDYGKSVFNADSQKNTVFSIHMYEYAGGNASTVRNNIDNALNIGVPVVIGEFGGQHTNGDVDEATIMSYCTSKGVGYLGWSWKGNNSDMSYLDIANSWDGSSLSSWGNTLINGSNGIKATSKTLSLIHI
;
A
#
# COMPACT_ATOMS: atom_id res chain seq x y z
N MET A 1 -19.16 83.78 -9.43
CA MET A 1 -20.25 82.98 -9.93
C MET A 1 -19.81 81.50 -9.78
N VAL A 2 -20.37 80.84 -8.82
CA VAL A 2 -20.09 79.39 -8.55
C VAL A 2 -21.23 78.62 -9.17
N GLN A 3 -20.98 77.78 -10.17
CA GLN A 3 -22.02 76.93 -10.77
C GLN A 3 -22.09 75.62 -9.97
N ASN A 4 -23.20 75.39 -9.26
CA ASN A 4 -23.57 74.14 -8.66
C ASN A 4 -24.03 73.18 -9.75
N LYS A 5 -23.29 72.09 -9.98
CA LYS A 5 -23.74 70.97 -10.79
C LYS A 5 -24.53 70.00 -9.89
N THR A 6 -25.85 69.97 -10.01
CA THR A 6 -26.73 68.99 -9.43
C THR A 6 -26.60 67.70 -10.21
N PHE A 7 -26.12 66.64 -9.55
CA PHE A 7 -26.18 65.28 -10.12
C PHE A 7 -27.63 64.77 -10.12
N SER A 8 -28.07 64.27 -11.27
CA SER A 8 -29.42 63.76 -11.47
C SER A 8 -29.67 62.46 -10.64
N ALA A 9 -30.80 62.42 -9.95
CA ALA A 9 -31.25 61.28 -9.15
C ALA A 9 -31.30 59.93 -9.93
N LYS A 10 -31.40 60.00 -11.27
CA LYS A 10 -31.38 58.83 -12.16
C LYS A 10 -30.00 58.14 -12.20
N ALA A 11 -28.90 58.92 -12.12
CA ALA A 11 -27.52 58.38 -12.13
C ALA A 11 -27.21 57.60 -10.82
N LEU A 12 -27.77 58.06 -9.70
CA LEU A 12 -27.63 57.41 -8.40
C LEU A 12 -28.36 56.07 -8.32
N GLN A 13 -29.58 55.97 -8.91
CA GLN A 13 -30.35 54.73 -8.95
C GLN A 13 -29.72 53.66 -9.81
N THR A 14 -29.07 54.02 -10.93
CA THR A 14 -28.38 53.06 -11.81
C THR A 14 -27.12 52.55 -11.13
N PHE A 15 -26.39 53.36 -10.35
CA PHE A 15 -25.21 52.92 -9.63
C PHE A 15 -25.51 52.00 -8.47
N VAL A 16 -26.61 52.20 -7.75
CA VAL A 16 -27.07 51.31 -6.67
C VAL A 16 -27.58 49.98 -7.21
N ALA A 17 -28.27 49.97 -8.36
CA ALA A 17 -28.75 48.76 -9.00
C ALA A 17 -27.60 47.88 -9.53
N VAL A 18 -26.52 48.47 -10.07
CA VAL A 18 -25.34 47.73 -10.53
C VAL A 18 -24.52 47.18 -9.35
N MET A 19 -24.41 47.90 -8.22
CA MET A 19 -23.75 47.38 -7.01
C MET A 19 -24.54 46.22 -6.37
N PHE A 20 -25.86 46.25 -6.37
CA PHE A 20 -26.67 45.13 -5.89
C PHE A 20 -26.63 43.90 -6.82
N ALA A 21 -26.53 44.10 -8.14
CA ALA A 21 -26.41 43.00 -9.11
C ALA A 21 -25.01 42.30 -9.02
N VAL A 22 -23.95 42.99 -8.63
CA VAL A 22 -22.62 42.41 -8.44
C VAL A 22 -22.51 41.66 -7.11
N ILE A 23 -23.27 42.07 -6.07
CA ILE A 23 -23.23 41.40 -4.77
C ILE A 23 -24.10 40.11 -4.79
N THR A 24 -25.07 39.97 -5.65
CA THR A 24 -25.89 38.76 -5.78
C THR A 24 -25.29 37.69 -6.69
N CYS A 25 -24.19 37.99 -7.43
CA CYS A 25 -23.43 37.00 -8.23
C CYS A 25 -22.28 36.34 -7.48
N PHE A 26 -21.96 36.76 -6.25
CA PHE A 26 -21.18 35.91 -5.33
C PHE A 26 -22.12 34.88 -4.70
N GLY A 27 -22.72 34.06 -5.55
CA GLY A 27 -23.31 32.79 -5.11
C GLY A 27 -22.23 32.07 -4.32
N PHE A 28 -22.57 31.65 -3.11
CA PHE A 28 -21.78 30.70 -2.33
C PHE A 28 -21.34 29.59 -3.27
N MET A 29 -20.10 29.65 -3.77
CA MET A 29 -19.43 28.46 -4.23
C MET A 29 -19.24 27.63 -2.96
N THR A 30 -20.23 26.82 -2.63
CA THR A 30 -20.02 25.68 -1.78
C THR A 30 -18.93 24.89 -2.48
N THR A 31 -17.68 25.01 -2.02
CA THR A 31 -16.66 24.02 -2.36
C THR A 31 -17.32 22.69 -2.08
N PRO A 32 -17.45 21.79 -3.07
CA PRO A 32 -17.97 20.48 -2.79
C PRO A 32 -17.13 19.94 -1.64
N THR A 33 -17.70 19.72 -0.48
CA THR A 33 -17.06 18.96 0.59
C THR A 33 -16.76 17.63 -0.07
N ALA A 34 -15.47 17.34 -0.27
CA ALA A 34 -15.07 16.05 -0.79
C ALA A 34 -15.74 15.01 0.11
N GLU A 35 -16.61 14.19 -0.47
CA GLU A 35 -17.23 13.10 0.26
C GLU A 35 -16.08 12.29 0.87
N ALA A 36 -16.12 12.08 2.19
CA ALA A 36 -15.05 11.37 2.87
C ALA A 36 -14.85 10.01 2.19
N ALA A 37 -13.62 9.71 1.78
CA ALA A 37 -13.33 8.45 1.10
C ALA A 37 -13.80 7.27 1.97
N SER A 38 -14.39 6.26 1.38
CA SER A 38 -14.87 5.07 2.11
C SER A 38 -13.74 4.28 2.76
N GLY A 39 -12.48 4.50 2.32
CA GLY A 39 -11.29 3.79 2.80
C GLY A 39 -10.00 4.49 2.37
N PHE A 40 -8.91 3.71 2.34
CA PHE A 40 -7.64 4.18 1.77
C PHE A 40 -7.81 4.59 0.32
N TYR A 41 -7.13 5.65 -0.08
CA TYR A 41 -7.12 6.12 -1.46
C TYR A 41 -5.77 6.67 -1.89
N VAL A 42 -5.56 6.69 -3.21
CA VAL A 42 -4.37 7.24 -3.85
C VAL A 42 -4.62 8.68 -4.28
N SER A 43 -3.70 9.58 -3.97
CA SER A 43 -3.65 10.92 -4.56
C SER A 43 -2.22 11.24 -4.99
N GLY A 44 -2.02 11.43 -6.30
CA GLY A 44 -0.68 11.52 -6.88
C GLY A 44 0.13 10.25 -6.65
N THR A 45 1.28 10.38 -6.01
CA THR A 45 2.17 9.27 -5.64
C THR A 45 2.05 8.89 -4.16
N SER A 46 1.03 9.37 -3.47
CA SER A 46 0.87 9.16 -2.03
C SER A 46 -0.41 8.40 -1.70
N ILE A 47 -0.36 7.68 -0.60
CA ILE A 47 -1.48 6.96 0.00
C ILE A 47 -2.06 7.82 1.12
N TYR A 48 -3.37 7.88 1.19
CA TYR A 48 -4.12 8.60 2.23
C TYR A 48 -5.11 7.68 2.91
N ASP A 49 -5.35 7.91 4.20
CA ASP A 49 -6.42 7.27 4.94
C ASP A 49 -7.80 7.90 4.59
N ALA A 50 -8.88 7.28 5.06
CA ALA A 50 -10.24 7.77 4.83
C ALA A 50 -10.50 9.19 5.38
N SER A 51 -9.67 9.68 6.28
CA SER A 51 -9.75 11.02 6.87
C SER A 51 -8.89 12.06 6.14
N GLY A 52 -8.20 11.66 5.06
CA GLY A 52 -7.36 12.55 4.27
C GLY A 52 -5.96 12.77 4.81
N ASN A 53 -5.50 11.97 5.77
CA ASN A 53 -4.13 12.04 6.25
C ASN A 53 -3.21 11.17 5.40
N LYS A 54 -2.04 11.71 5.03
CA LYS A 54 -1.03 10.92 4.34
C LYS A 54 -0.58 9.76 5.24
N PHE A 55 -0.62 8.56 4.69
CA PHE A 55 -0.23 7.34 5.38
C PHE A 55 1.04 6.75 4.76
N VAL A 56 2.02 6.43 5.61
CA VAL A 56 3.28 5.81 5.21
C VAL A 56 3.42 4.50 5.98
N MET A 57 3.43 3.40 5.26
CA MET A 57 3.55 2.05 5.83
C MET A 57 4.92 1.86 6.48
N ARG A 58 4.93 1.32 7.69
CA ARG A 58 6.10 0.89 8.43
C ARG A 58 5.76 -0.44 9.10
N GLY A 59 6.29 -1.53 8.56
CA GLY A 59 5.83 -2.81 9.05
C GLY A 59 6.65 -4.02 8.63
N VAL A 60 6.01 -5.16 8.76
CA VAL A 60 6.64 -6.47 8.56
C VAL A 60 5.69 -7.44 7.87
N ASN A 61 6.24 -8.49 7.27
CA ASN A 61 5.49 -9.61 6.72
C ASN A 61 5.26 -10.69 7.80
N ILE A 62 4.06 -11.29 7.82
CA ILE A 62 3.63 -12.32 8.77
C ILE A 62 3.35 -13.62 8.03
N ALA A 63 4.04 -14.67 8.39
CA ALA A 63 4.07 -15.98 7.72
C ALA A 63 2.86 -16.87 8.06
N HIS A 64 1.60 -16.37 7.91
CA HIS A 64 0.39 -17.06 8.34
C HIS A 64 0.19 -18.40 7.65
N ALA A 65 0.35 -18.49 6.34
CA ALA A 65 0.09 -19.71 5.57
C ALA A 65 0.88 -20.95 6.06
N TRP A 66 2.00 -20.73 6.75
CA TRP A 66 2.87 -21.79 7.28
C TRP A 66 2.78 -21.97 8.81
N TYR A 67 2.34 -20.92 9.53
CA TYR A 67 2.31 -20.86 11.00
C TYR A 67 1.02 -20.23 11.50
N THR A 68 -0.12 -20.80 11.15
CA THR A 68 -1.45 -20.25 11.43
C THR A 68 -1.66 -19.96 12.92
N GLU A 69 -1.18 -20.86 13.80
CA GLU A 69 -1.31 -20.76 15.26
C GLU A 69 -0.40 -19.68 15.88
N LYS A 70 0.54 -19.14 15.13
CA LYS A 70 1.44 -18.07 15.60
C LYS A 70 0.99 -16.66 15.15
N THR A 71 0.00 -16.59 14.28
CA THR A 71 -0.38 -15.33 13.59
C THR A 71 -0.81 -14.24 14.56
N GLU A 72 -1.71 -14.54 15.49
CA GLU A 72 -2.16 -13.55 16.49
C GLU A 72 -1.00 -13.02 17.33
N THR A 73 -0.16 -13.91 17.83
CA THR A 73 1.03 -13.56 18.61
C THR A 73 2.00 -12.69 17.82
N SER A 74 2.22 -13.02 16.54
CA SER A 74 3.10 -12.28 15.64
C SER A 74 2.57 -10.87 15.33
N ILE A 75 1.28 -10.74 15.05
CA ILE A 75 0.61 -9.44 14.81
C ILE A 75 0.75 -8.55 16.04
N LYS A 76 0.47 -9.09 17.24
CA LYS A 76 0.63 -8.37 18.50
C LYS A 76 2.08 -7.99 18.78
N GLY A 77 3.02 -8.90 18.49
CA GLY A 77 4.45 -8.64 18.61
C GLY A 77 4.93 -7.52 17.69
N ALA A 78 4.48 -7.51 16.43
CA ALA A 78 4.80 -6.45 15.47
C ALA A 78 4.26 -5.07 15.94
N ALA A 79 3.01 -5.02 16.42
CA ALA A 79 2.41 -3.80 16.96
C ALA A 79 3.18 -3.29 18.17
N ASN A 80 3.53 -4.15 19.13
CA ASN A 80 4.31 -3.80 20.33
C ASN A 80 5.71 -3.28 19.97
N ASN A 81 6.23 -3.67 18.81
CA ASN A 81 7.50 -3.19 18.26
C ASN A 81 7.35 -1.96 17.34
N GLY A 82 6.17 -1.31 17.33
CA GLY A 82 5.95 -0.02 16.69
C GLY A 82 5.49 -0.07 15.23
N ALA A 83 5.22 -1.24 14.67
CA ALA A 83 4.63 -1.34 13.34
C ALA A 83 3.27 -0.62 13.27
N ASN A 84 2.95 -0.02 12.12
CA ASN A 84 1.62 0.48 11.81
C ASN A 84 0.92 -0.36 10.72
N THR A 85 1.65 -1.29 10.11
CA THR A 85 1.18 -2.14 9.02
C THR A 85 1.76 -3.55 9.17
N VAL A 86 0.97 -4.56 8.83
CA VAL A 86 1.46 -5.91 8.58
C VAL A 86 0.98 -6.40 7.22
N ARG A 87 1.82 -7.15 6.50
CA ARG A 87 1.45 -7.89 5.30
C ARG A 87 1.39 -9.36 5.64
N VAL A 88 0.20 -9.95 5.52
CA VAL A 88 -0.08 -11.30 6.00
C VAL A 88 -0.19 -12.25 4.82
N VAL A 89 0.65 -13.26 4.84
CA VAL A 89 0.76 -14.31 3.82
C VAL A 89 -0.43 -15.25 3.94
N LEU A 90 -1.31 -15.27 2.94
CA LEU A 90 -2.45 -16.20 2.82
C LEU A 90 -2.20 -17.19 1.68
N ALA A 91 -3.08 -18.18 1.56
CA ALA A 91 -3.06 -19.18 0.51
C ALA A 91 -4.45 -19.42 -0.08
N ASN A 92 -4.51 -19.63 -1.40
CA ASN A 92 -5.75 -19.95 -2.11
C ASN A 92 -6.02 -21.46 -2.23
N GLY A 93 -5.08 -22.30 -1.80
CA GLY A 93 -5.19 -23.77 -1.85
C GLY A 93 -4.56 -24.41 -3.09
N SER A 94 -3.90 -23.64 -3.95
CA SER A 94 -3.24 -24.22 -5.13
C SER A 94 -1.87 -24.83 -4.80
N LYS A 95 -1.15 -24.22 -3.87
CA LYS A 95 0.21 -24.63 -3.46
C LYS A 95 0.29 -24.92 -1.96
N TYR A 96 -0.41 -24.14 -1.15
CA TYR A 96 -0.44 -24.24 0.31
C TYR A 96 -1.87 -24.51 0.79
N THR A 97 -2.03 -24.87 2.07
CA THR A 97 -3.37 -25.04 2.68
C THR A 97 -4.17 -23.74 2.56
N LYS A 98 -5.36 -23.83 1.98
CA LYS A 98 -6.24 -22.67 1.75
C LYS A 98 -6.56 -21.96 3.06
N THR A 99 -6.29 -20.67 3.13
CA THR A 99 -6.74 -19.82 4.23
C THR A 99 -8.25 -19.57 4.10
N SER A 100 -9.00 -19.97 5.12
CA SER A 100 -10.46 -19.88 5.14
C SER A 100 -10.95 -18.44 5.37
N ALA A 101 -12.20 -18.18 5.01
CA ALA A 101 -12.85 -16.89 5.29
C ALA A 101 -12.89 -16.57 6.80
N GLN A 102 -12.97 -17.60 7.66
CA GLN A 102 -12.94 -17.37 9.10
C GLN A 102 -11.56 -16.96 9.60
N GLU A 103 -10.49 -17.58 9.08
CA GLU A 103 -9.11 -17.16 9.38
C GLU A 103 -8.85 -15.74 8.93
N VAL A 104 -9.30 -15.36 7.72
CA VAL A 104 -9.18 -13.97 7.22
C VAL A 104 -9.91 -13.00 8.15
N LYS A 105 -11.13 -13.31 8.61
CA LYS A 105 -11.85 -12.49 9.60
C LYS A 105 -11.07 -12.33 10.90
N ASN A 106 -10.48 -13.40 11.38
CA ASN A 106 -9.69 -13.38 12.63
C ASN A 106 -8.45 -12.48 12.46
N ILE A 107 -7.71 -12.63 11.35
CA ILE A 107 -6.53 -11.81 11.03
C ILE A 107 -6.90 -10.33 10.99
N ILE A 108 -7.96 -9.97 10.27
CA ILE A 108 -8.47 -8.60 10.19
C ILE A 108 -8.83 -8.06 11.60
N SER A 109 -9.50 -8.89 12.41
CA SER A 109 -9.87 -8.51 13.78
C SER A 109 -8.64 -8.29 14.66
N TRP A 110 -7.62 -9.16 14.59
CA TRP A 110 -6.37 -8.99 15.34
C TRP A 110 -5.61 -7.74 14.91
N CYS A 111 -5.52 -7.48 13.60
CA CYS A 111 -4.90 -6.26 13.09
C CYS A 111 -5.62 -5.01 13.60
N LYS A 112 -6.95 -4.99 13.49
CA LYS A 112 -7.78 -3.86 13.97
C LYS A 112 -7.61 -3.63 15.46
N SER A 113 -7.67 -4.69 16.28
CA SER A 113 -7.49 -4.60 17.75
C SER A 113 -6.12 -4.08 18.15
N ASN A 114 -5.10 -4.29 17.31
CA ASN A 114 -3.74 -3.81 17.51
C ASN A 114 -3.42 -2.52 16.73
N LYS A 115 -4.42 -1.84 16.14
CA LYS A 115 -4.30 -0.57 15.39
C LYS A 115 -3.33 -0.67 14.19
N LEU A 116 -3.32 -1.83 13.53
CA LEU A 116 -2.50 -2.10 12.35
C LEU A 116 -3.33 -2.05 11.08
N ILE A 117 -2.77 -1.49 10.03
CA ILE A 117 -3.26 -1.70 8.66
C ILE A 117 -2.89 -3.10 8.24
N CYS A 118 -3.87 -3.82 7.70
CA CYS A 118 -3.76 -5.20 7.29
C CYS A 118 -3.64 -5.27 5.76
N ILE A 119 -2.46 -5.63 5.26
CA ILE A 119 -2.31 -6.04 3.87
C ILE A 119 -2.46 -7.56 3.85
N LEU A 120 -3.40 -8.05 3.05
CA LEU A 120 -3.62 -9.47 2.82
C LEU A 120 -3.08 -9.82 1.45
N GLU A 121 -2.25 -10.86 1.33
CA GLU A 121 -1.70 -11.31 0.05
C GLU A 121 -1.91 -12.82 -0.16
N VAL A 122 -1.96 -13.30 -1.40
CA VAL A 122 -2.03 -14.72 -1.76
C VAL A 122 -0.70 -15.18 -2.33
N HIS A 123 -0.07 -16.14 -1.66
CA HIS A 123 1.32 -16.57 -1.93
C HIS A 123 1.46 -17.69 -2.98
N ASP A 124 0.36 -18.32 -3.36
CA ASP A 124 0.38 -19.53 -4.21
C ASP A 124 0.90 -19.26 -5.62
N ALA A 125 0.80 -18.02 -6.12
CA ALA A 125 1.24 -17.65 -7.46
C ALA A 125 2.71 -17.18 -7.55
N THR A 126 3.46 -17.24 -6.46
CA THR A 126 4.85 -16.80 -6.38
C THR A 126 5.71 -17.42 -7.47
N GLY A 127 6.32 -16.57 -8.30
CA GLY A 127 7.22 -16.96 -9.40
C GLY A 127 6.54 -17.57 -10.63
N SER A 128 5.22 -17.68 -10.65
CA SER A 128 4.47 -18.21 -11.80
C SER A 128 4.33 -17.15 -12.89
N ASP A 129 4.46 -17.58 -14.17
CA ASP A 129 4.09 -16.78 -15.34
C ASP A 129 2.68 -17.12 -15.86
N SER A 130 2.01 -18.08 -15.22
CA SER A 130 0.70 -18.56 -15.64
C SER A 130 -0.41 -17.59 -15.26
N THR A 131 -1.16 -17.10 -16.25
CA THR A 131 -2.39 -16.33 -16.00
C THR A 131 -3.46 -17.18 -15.31
N TYR A 132 -3.39 -18.52 -15.41
CA TYR A 132 -4.27 -19.42 -14.66
C TYR A 132 -4.02 -19.28 -13.15
N ASP A 133 -2.75 -19.23 -12.70
CA ASP A 133 -2.42 -19.09 -11.29
C ASP A 133 -2.82 -17.70 -10.75
N LEU A 134 -2.61 -16.65 -11.53
CA LEU A 134 -3.12 -15.31 -11.19
C LEU A 134 -4.66 -15.32 -11.05
N ASN A 135 -5.37 -15.97 -11.98
CA ASN A 135 -6.83 -16.06 -11.92
C ASN A 135 -7.31 -16.83 -10.69
N LYS A 136 -6.58 -17.86 -10.23
CA LYS A 136 -6.88 -18.52 -8.96
C LYS A 136 -6.78 -17.57 -7.75
N CYS A 137 -5.82 -16.66 -7.76
CA CYS A 137 -5.75 -15.61 -6.74
C CYS A 137 -6.95 -14.66 -6.83
N VAL A 138 -7.32 -14.24 -8.05
CA VAL A 138 -8.50 -13.40 -8.28
C VAL A 138 -9.79 -14.08 -7.80
N ASP A 139 -9.95 -15.37 -8.10
CA ASP A 139 -11.14 -16.13 -7.66
C ASP A 139 -11.20 -16.28 -6.13
N TYR A 140 -10.06 -16.50 -5.48
CA TYR A 140 -9.97 -16.48 -4.02
C TYR A 140 -10.45 -15.14 -3.44
N TRP A 141 -10.02 -14.02 -3.99
CA TRP A 141 -10.48 -12.70 -3.52
C TRP A 141 -11.97 -12.48 -3.73
N LYS A 142 -12.54 -13.00 -4.82
CA LYS A 142 -14.01 -12.96 -5.05
C LYS A 142 -14.76 -13.76 -3.98
N GLU A 143 -14.24 -14.93 -3.57
CA GLU A 143 -14.81 -15.69 -2.45
C GLU A 143 -14.73 -14.90 -1.13
N MET A 144 -13.64 -14.15 -0.93
CA MET A 144 -13.44 -13.34 0.27
C MET A 144 -14.22 -12.02 0.26
N LYS A 145 -14.97 -11.69 -0.79
CA LYS A 145 -15.69 -10.42 -0.93
C LYS A 145 -16.50 -10.04 0.31
N SER A 146 -17.25 -10.98 0.88
CA SER A 146 -18.09 -10.71 2.06
C SER A 146 -17.29 -10.39 3.32
N VAL A 147 -16.04 -10.86 3.39
CA VAL A 147 -15.12 -10.58 4.49
C VAL A 147 -14.42 -9.24 4.32
N LEU A 148 -14.19 -8.84 3.07
CA LEU A 148 -13.49 -7.61 2.69
C LEU A 148 -14.41 -6.38 2.72
N SER A 149 -15.70 -6.56 2.44
CA SER A 149 -16.67 -5.48 2.39
C SER A 149 -16.79 -4.74 3.73
N GLY A 150 -16.66 -3.41 3.71
CA GLY A 150 -16.68 -2.57 4.91
C GLY A 150 -15.34 -2.49 5.65
N THR A 151 -14.26 -3.06 5.08
CA THR A 151 -12.92 -3.02 5.66
C THR A 151 -11.96 -2.06 4.96
N GLU A 152 -12.44 -1.27 4.01
CA GLU A 152 -11.65 -0.41 3.12
C GLU A 152 -10.78 0.61 3.88
N LYS A 153 -11.15 0.91 5.13
CA LYS A 153 -10.40 1.84 5.99
C LYS A 153 -9.12 1.25 6.59
N TYR A 154 -8.97 -0.10 6.57
CA TYR A 154 -7.86 -0.76 7.27
C TYR A 154 -7.36 -2.04 6.60
N VAL A 155 -7.96 -2.45 5.47
CA VAL A 155 -7.52 -3.62 4.71
C VAL A 155 -7.15 -3.23 3.29
N ILE A 156 -5.96 -3.66 2.87
CA ILE A 156 -5.42 -3.55 1.51
C ILE A 156 -5.29 -4.96 0.95
N VAL A 157 -5.65 -5.16 -0.31
CA VAL A 157 -5.59 -6.46 -0.99
C VAL A 157 -4.40 -6.49 -1.93
N ASN A 158 -3.36 -7.24 -1.59
CA ASN A 158 -2.26 -7.56 -2.49
C ASN A 158 -2.68 -8.77 -3.34
N ILE A 159 -2.90 -8.55 -4.62
CA ILE A 159 -3.63 -9.48 -5.49
C ILE A 159 -2.98 -10.86 -5.54
N ALA A 160 -1.68 -10.92 -5.77
CA ALA A 160 -0.89 -12.14 -5.81
C ALA A 160 0.57 -11.79 -5.49
N ASN A 161 1.20 -12.57 -4.60
CA ASN A 161 2.62 -12.43 -4.33
C ASN A 161 3.43 -12.80 -5.57
N GLU A 162 4.35 -11.89 -5.98
CA GLU A 162 5.41 -12.13 -6.96
C GLU A 162 4.97 -12.85 -8.24
N TRP A 163 3.74 -12.63 -8.70
CA TRP A 163 3.29 -13.18 -9.96
C TRP A 163 4.00 -12.49 -11.13
N CYS A 164 4.24 -13.25 -12.20
CA CYS A 164 5.14 -13.00 -13.30
C CYS A 164 6.60 -13.11 -12.87
N GLY A 165 7.08 -14.35 -12.71
CA GLY A 165 8.45 -14.66 -12.31
C GLY A 165 9.50 -14.26 -13.35
N THR A 166 9.12 -14.18 -14.63
CA THR A 166 10.00 -13.69 -15.71
C THR A 166 10.06 -12.16 -15.72
N TRP A 167 11.11 -11.62 -16.35
CA TRP A 167 11.32 -10.19 -16.55
C TRP A 167 10.52 -9.68 -17.76
N ASN A 168 9.24 -10.08 -17.84
CA ASN A 168 8.32 -9.72 -18.92
C ASN A 168 7.28 -8.69 -18.44
N GLY A 169 7.65 -7.42 -18.48
CA GLY A 169 6.78 -6.32 -18.05
C GLY A 169 5.46 -6.21 -18.84
N SER A 170 5.46 -6.59 -20.12
CA SER A 170 4.22 -6.55 -20.93
C SER A 170 3.22 -7.62 -20.48
N ALA A 171 3.66 -8.87 -20.29
CA ALA A 171 2.81 -9.95 -19.82
C ALA A 171 2.29 -9.67 -18.41
N TRP A 172 3.16 -9.16 -17.52
CA TRP A 172 2.81 -8.69 -16.20
C TRP A 172 1.69 -7.63 -16.25
N ALA A 173 1.85 -6.62 -17.09
CA ALA A 173 0.86 -5.55 -17.21
C ALA A 173 -0.50 -6.06 -17.71
N ASP A 174 -0.50 -6.95 -18.72
CA ASP A 174 -1.74 -7.50 -19.26
C ASP A 174 -2.48 -8.37 -18.26
N GLY A 175 -1.77 -9.19 -17.51
CA GLY A 175 -2.33 -10.00 -16.43
C GLY A 175 -2.96 -9.14 -15.34
N TYR A 176 -2.22 -8.17 -14.79
CA TYR A 176 -2.75 -7.34 -13.72
C TYR A 176 -3.86 -6.38 -14.15
N LYS A 177 -3.83 -5.86 -15.40
CA LYS A 177 -4.97 -5.10 -15.93
C LYS A 177 -6.26 -5.95 -15.95
N SER A 178 -6.14 -7.23 -16.33
CA SER A 178 -7.27 -8.18 -16.30
C SER A 178 -7.72 -8.49 -14.87
N ALA A 179 -6.79 -8.80 -13.98
CA ALA A 179 -7.06 -9.11 -12.57
C ALA A 179 -7.77 -7.96 -11.85
N ILE A 180 -7.24 -6.74 -11.97
CA ILE A 180 -7.82 -5.53 -11.36
C ILE A 180 -9.25 -5.30 -11.84
N ARG A 181 -9.49 -5.34 -13.17
CA ARG A 181 -10.86 -5.18 -13.72
C ARG A 181 -11.80 -6.24 -13.18
N SER A 182 -11.33 -7.48 -13.09
CA SER A 182 -12.14 -8.61 -12.58
C SER A 182 -12.54 -8.41 -11.12
N LEU A 183 -11.62 -7.95 -10.27
CA LEU A 183 -11.88 -7.66 -8.86
C LEU A 183 -12.85 -6.47 -8.70
N ARG A 184 -12.64 -5.38 -9.47
CA ARG A 184 -13.54 -4.21 -9.44
C ARG A 184 -14.94 -4.56 -9.93
N ASN A 185 -15.07 -5.35 -10.99
CA ASN A 185 -16.36 -5.84 -11.49
C ASN A 185 -17.07 -6.76 -10.48
N ALA A 186 -16.31 -7.49 -9.66
CA ALA A 186 -16.86 -8.28 -8.55
C ALA A 186 -17.29 -7.41 -7.35
N GLY A 187 -16.97 -6.10 -7.36
CA GLY A 187 -17.33 -5.16 -6.29
C GLY A 187 -16.38 -5.16 -5.10
N ILE A 188 -15.13 -5.53 -5.30
CA ILE A 188 -14.05 -5.35 -4.30
C ILE A 188 -13.58 -3.91 -4.41
N THR A 189 -13.75 -3.13 -3.34
CA THR A 189 -13.50 -1.69 -3.25
C THR A 189 -12.25 -1.32 -2.47
N ASN A 190 -11.67 -2.26 -1.74
CA ASN A 190 -10.40 -2.08 -1.03
C ASN A 190 -9.30 -1.55 -1.95
N MET A 191 -8.34 -0.78 -1.42
CA MET A 191 -7.09 -0.48 -2.13
C MET A 191 -6.44 -1.80 -2.57
N LEU A 192 -5.99 -1.83 -3.84
CA LEU A 192 -5.27 -2.99 -4.38
C LEU A 192 -3.77 -2.74 -4.34
N MET A 193 -3.01 -3.81 -4.17
CA MET A 193 -1.55 -3.81 -4.27
C MET A 193 -1.11 -4.81 -5.34
N VAL A 194 -0.09 -4.45 -6.11
CA VAL A 194 0.44 -5.24 -7.21
C VAL A 194 1.97 -5.27 -7.10
N ASP A 195 2.53 -6.46 -6.94
CA ASP A 195 3.98 -6.64 -6.94
C ASP A 195 4.52 -6.53 -8.38
N CYS A 196 5.71 -5.96 -8.57
CA CYS A 196 6.32 -5.87 -9.90
C CYS A 196 6.75 -7.26 -10.43
N ALA A 197 7.05 -7.35 -11.72
CA ALA A 197 7.49 -8.60 -12.35
C ALA A 197 8.85 -9.09 -11.80
N GLY A 198 9.32 -10.24 -12.28
CA GLY A 198 10.63 -10.78 -11.94
C GLY A 198 10.77 -11.13 -10.47
N TRP A 199 9.81 -11.89 -9.91
CA TRP A 199 9.76 -12.19 -8.47
C TRP A 199 9.71 -10.92 -7.62
N GLY A 200 8.95 -9.91 -8.03
CA GLY A 200 8.91 -8.62 -7.33
C GLY A 200 10.17 -7.77 -7.46
N GLN A 201 11.20 -8.20 -8.21
CA GLN A 201 12.50 -7.56 -8.32
C GLN A 201 12.79 -6.91 -9.68
N TYR A 202 11.77 -6.79 -10.57
CA TYR A 202 11.89 -6.10 -11.86
C TYR A 202 11.08 -4.79 -11.90
N PRO A 203 11.55 -3.71 -11.23
CA PRO A 203 10.83 -2.44 -11.14
C PRO A 203 10.61 -1.73 -12.48
N ASP A 204 11.38 -2.06 -13.54
CA ASP A 204 11.15 -1.53 -14.87
C ASP A 204 9.77 -1.94 -15.43
N SER A 205 9.17 -3.03 -14.94
CA SER A 205 7.77 -3.34 -15.26
C SER A 205 6.81 -2.24 -14.78
N ILE A 206 7.07 -1.65 -13.60
CA ILE A 206 6.31 -0.50 -13.10
C ILE A 206 6.64 0.74 -13.93
N LYS A 207 7.93 1.06 -14.14
CA LYS A 207 8.38 2.22 -14.90
C LYS A 207 7.75 2.27 -16.30
N ASP A 208 7.74 1.14 -17.01
CA ASP A 208 7.32 1.10 -18.41
C ASP A 208 5.80 0.91 -18.57
N TYR A 209 5.15 0.17 -17.65
CA TYR A 209 3.74 -0.21 -17.78
C TYR A 209 2.86 0.20 -16.59
N GLY A 210 3.43 0.58 -15.44
CA GLY A 210 2.70 0.84 -14.20
C GLY A 210 1.56 1.86 -14.38
N LYS A 211 1.79 2.93 -15.15
CA LYS A 211 0.73 3.91 -15.42
C LYS A 211 -0.46 3.30 -16.17
N SER A 212 -0.23 2.37 -17.08
CA SER A 212 -1.31 1.68 -17.80
C SER A 212 -2.07 0.70 -16.90
N VAL A 213 -1.36 0.01 -15.99
CA VAL A 213 -1.97 -0.87 -14.98
C VAL A 213 -2.80 -0.05 -13.99
N PHE A 214 -2.25 1.05 -13.46
CA PHE A 214 -2.98 1.99 -12.59
C PHE A 214 -4.26 2.52 -13.26
N ASN A 215 -4.17 2.86 -14.55
CA ASN A 215 -5.31 3.36 -15.31
C ASN A 215 -6.37 2.29 -15.60
N ALA A 216 -6.04 1.02 -15.52
CA ALA A 216 -7.01 -0.07 -15.66
C ALA A 216 -7.92 -0.21 -14.43
N ASP A 217 -7.49 0.29 -13.27
CA ASP A 217 -8.33 0.39 -12.07
C ASP A 217 -9.37 1.51 -12.23
N SER A 218 -10.67 1.13 -12.26
CA SER A 218 -11.76 2.10 -12.35
C SER A 218 -11.81 3.07 -11.18
N GLN A 219 -11.29 2.67 -10.00
CA GLN A 219 -11.22 3.51 -8.80
C GLN A 219 -9.91 4.29 -8.68
N LYS A 220 -8.90 4.02 -9.54
CA LYS A 220 -7.57 4.64 -9.43
C LYS A 220 -6.94 4.44 -8.04
N ASN A 221 -7.17 3.29 -7.44
CA ASN A 221 -6.82 2.96 -6.07
C ASN A 221 -5.94 1.71 -5.98
N THR A 222 -4.86 1.70 -6.78
CA THR A 222 -3.85 0.64 -6.84
C THR A 222 -2.49 1.20 -6.46
N VAL A 223 -1.78 0.53 -5.54
CA VAL A 223 -0.39 0.79 -5.16
C VAL A 223 0.52 -0.29 -5.71
N PHE A 224 1.73 0.07 -6.13
CA PHE A 224 2.72 -0.87 -6.64
C PHE A 224 3.70 -1.25 -5.53
N SER A 225 4.12 -2.51 -5.54
CA SER A 225 5.06 -3.07 -4.58
C SER A 225 6.33 -3.54 -5.29
N ILE A 226 7.47 -3.18 -4.74
CA ILE A 226 8.78 -3.69 -5.15
C ILE A 226 9.31 -4.54 -4.00
N HIS A 227 9.81 -5.75 -4.32
CA HIS A 227 10.57 -6.57 -3.39
C HIS A 227 12.05 -6.26 -3.60
N MET A 228 12.67 -5.55 -2.65
CA MET A 228 14.03 -5.09 -2.78
C MET A 228 15.00 -6.08 -2.12
N TYR A 229 15.25 -7.16 -2.83
CA TYR A 229 16.37 -8.05 -2.53
C TYR A 229 17.58 -7.69 -3.41
N GLU A 230 18.51 -8.60 -3.65
CA GLU A 230 19.80 -8.34 -4.31
C GLU A 230 19.71 -7.69 -5.69
N TYR A 231 18.67 -7.99 -6.48
CA TYR A 231 18.52 -7.40 -7.82
C TYR A 231 17.93 -5.99 -7.80
N ALA A 232 16.92 -5.77 -6.97
CA ALA A 232 16.24 -4.48 -6.89
C ALA A 232 16.80 -3.57 -5.78
N GLY A 233 17.51 -4.14 -4.80
CA GLY A 233 17.98 -3.46 -3.59
C GLY A 233 19.46 -3.58 -3.27
N GLY A 234 20.30 -4.16 -4.15
CA GLY A 234 21.68 -4.51 -3.84
C GLY A 234 22.68 -3.34 -3.72
N ASN A 235 22.27 -2.10 -4.02
CA ASN A 235 23.11 -0.91 -3.81
C ASN A 235 22.29 0.38 -3.83
N ALA A 236 22.87 1.45 -3.27
CA ALA A 236 22.21 2.74 -3.09
C ALA A 236 21.68 3.39 -4.39
N SER A 237 22.41 3.29 -5.49
CA SER A 237 21.97 3.88 -6.76
C SER A 237 20.77 3.12 -7.33
N THR A 238 20.78 1.79 -7.29
CA THR A 238 19.70 0.93 -7.74
C THR A 238 18.43 1.18 -6.91
N VAL A 239 18.54 1.21 -5.58
CA VAL A 239 17.42 1.53 -4.68
C VAL A 239 16.76 2.86 -5.03
N ARG A 240 17.56 3.93 -5.14
CA ARG A 240 17.05 5.28 -5.44
C ARG A 240 16.39 5.35 -6.81
N ASN A 241 17.05 4.81 -7.84
CA ASN A 241 16.52 4.81 -9.20
C ASN A 241 15.19 4.05 -9.29
N ASN A 242 15.07 2.91 -8.65
CA ASN A 242 13.86 2.09 -8.67
C ASN A 242 12.67 2.82 -8.03
N ILE A 243 12.90 3.47 -6.89
CA ILE A 243 11.86 4.28 -6.23
C ILE A 243 11.50 5.52 -7.07
N ASP A 244 12.50 6.28 -7.53
CA ASP A 244 12.26 7.50 -8.30
C ASP A 244 11.58 7.22 -9.64
N ASN A 245 11.93 6.15 -10.33
CA ASN A 245 11.29 5.75 -11.59
C ASN A 245 9.78 5.52 -11.42
N ALA A 246 9.37 4.83 -10.36
CA ALA A 246 7.95 4.62 -10.06
C ALA A 246 7.25 5.93 -9.70
N LEU A 247 7.86 6.78 -8.85
CA LEU A 247 7.30 8.07 -8.47
C LEU A 247 7.18 9.02 -9.67
N ASN A 248 8.16 9.02 -10.57
CA ASN A 248 8.22 9.91 -11.74
C ASN A 248 7.12 9.63 -12.76
N ILE A 249 6.62 8.40 -12.89
CA ILE A 249 5.46 8.10 -13.73
C ILE A 249 4.13 8.46 -13.05
N GLY A 250 4.17 8.97 -11.82
CA GLY A 250 3.00 9.43 -11.07
C GLY A 250 2.13 8.30 -10.54
N VAL A 251 2.74 7.21 -10.02
CA VAL A 251 2.04 6.14 -9.29
C VAL A 251 2.62 5.96 -7.89
N PRO A 252 1.82 5.53 -6.91
CA PRO A 252 2.32 5.24 -5.57
C PRO A 252 3.10 3.93 -5.57
N VAL A 253 4.20 3.89 -4.82
CA VAL A 253 5.03 2.70 -4.64
C VAL A 253 5.30 2.46 -3.15
N VAL A 254 5.45 1.20 -2.78
CA VAL A 254 5.93 0.74 -1.48
C VAL A 254 6.98 -0.35 -1.68
N ILE A 255 7.85 -0.56 -0.70
CA ILE A 255 8.73 -1.72 -0.66
C ILE A 255 8.00 -2.79 0.15
N GLY A 256 7.41 -3.77 -0.56
CA GLY A 256 6.57 -4.80 0.06
C GLY A 256 7.36 -5.87 0.79
N GLU A 257 8.60 -6.10 0.34
CA GLU A 257 9.54 -7.01 0.99
C GLU A 257 10.97 -6.51 0.86
N PHE A 258 11.78 -6.70 1.89
CA PHE A 258 13.24 -6.57 1.87
C PHE A 258 13.85 -7.20 3.13
N GLY A 259 15.13 -7.53 3.07
CA GLY A 259 15.93 -8.03 4.19
C GLY A 259 17.29 -7.35 4.23
N GLY A 260 18.19 -7.75 5.13
CA GLY A 260 19.58 -7.29 5.16
C GLY A 260 20.47 -8.02 4.14
N GLN A 261 20.05 -9.19 3.69
CA GLN A 261 20.70 -9.98 2.63
C GLN A 261 19.67 -10.94 2.01
N HIS A 262 20.00 -11.53 0.87
CA HIS A 262 19.20 -12.58 0.24
C HIS A 262 20.12 -13.60 -0.45
N THR A 263 19.56 -14.65 -1.03
CA THR A 263 20.23 -15.84 -1.56
C THR A 263 21.50 -15.55 -2.39
N ASN A 264 21.48 -14.52 -3.24
CA ASN A 264 22.53 -14.22 -4.21
C ASN A 264 23.31 -12.95 -3.88
N GLY A 265 23.09 -12.32 -2.73
CA GLY A 265 23.85 -11.12 -2.40
C GLY A 265 23.35 -10.31 -1.23
N ASP A 266 24.07 -9.23 -1.01
CA ASP A 266 23.77 -8.21 -0.03
C ASP A 266 22.58 -7.34 -0.47
N VAL A 267 21.87 -6.76 0.48
CA VAL A 267 20.79 -5.80 0.27
C VAL A 267 21.16 -4.52 1.01
N ASP A 268 21.08 -3.38 0.34
CA ASP A 268 21.35 -2.08 0.95
C ASP A 268 20.11 -1.58 1.74
N GLU A 269 19.78 -2.30 2.81
CA GLU A 269 18.63 -2.01 3.67
C GLU A 269 18.73 -0.62 4.30
N ALA A 270 19.94 -0.14 4.53
CA ALA A 270 20.19 1.19 5.09
C ALA A 270 19.72 2.28 4.11
N THR A 271 20.03 2.15 2.82
CA THR A 271 19.53 3.07 1.78
C THR A 271 18.02 2.88 1.57
N ILE A 272 17.51 1.65 1.54
CA ILE A 272 16.07 1.40 1.43
C ILE A 272 15.31 2.17 2.51
N MET A 273 15.67 1.97 3.78
CA MET A 273 14.98 2.60 4.91
C MET A 273 15.11 4.11 4.92
N SER A 274 16.31 4.64 4.70
CA SER A 274 16.57 6.10 4.72
C SER A 274 15.92 6.80 3.53
N TYR A 275 16.01 6.23 2.33
CA TYR A 275 15.44 6.84 1.14
C TYR A 275 13.91 6.77 1.12
N CYS A 276 13.32 5.65 1.52
CA CYS A 276 11.88 5.54 1.73
C CYS A 276 11.38 6.58 2.74
N THR A 277 12.12 6.80 3.83
CA THR A 277 11.77 7.82 4.83
C THR A 277 11.81 9.22 4.22
N SER A 278 12.84 9.56 3.45
CA SER A 278 12.99 10.88 2.82
C SER A 278 11.91 11.16 1.76
N LYS A 279 11.46 10.12 1.04
CA LYS A 279 10.44 10.23 -0.02
C LYS A 279 9.01 10.04 0.50
N GLY A 280 8.83 9.61 1.75
CA GLY A 280 7.53 9.26 2.30
C GLY A 280 6.94 8.01 1.64
N VAL A 281 7.79 7.06 1.27
CA VAL A 281 7.46 5.76 0.71
C VAL A 281 7.37 4.72 1.84
N GLY A 282 6.41 3.80 1.74
CA GLY A 282 6.23 2.71 2.70
C GLY A 282 7.30 1.62 2.54
N TYR A 283 7.60 0.91 3.63
CA TYR A 283 8.42 -0.30 3.58
C TYR A 283 7.95 -1.36 4.58
N LEU A 284 8.12 -2.64 4.23
CA LEU A 284 7.76 -3.82 5.01
C LEU A 284 8.91 -4.82 4.98
N GLY A 285 9.51 -5.13 6.13
CA GLY A 285 10.60 -6.11 6.23
C GLY A 285 10.10 -7.55 6.08
N TRP A 286 10.83 -8.38 5.38
CA TRP A 286 10.64 -9.81 5.33
C TRP A 286 11.57 -10.49 6.33
N SER A 287 11.07 -11.37 7.18
CA SER A 287 9.70 -11.55 7.69
C SER A 287 9.74 -11.66 9.20
N TRP A 288 8.60 -11.54 9.89
CA TRP A 288 8.58 -11.52 11.35
C TRP A 288 9.31 -12.70 11.97
N LYS A 289 8.95 -13.93 11.57
CA LYS A 289 9.62 -15.16 11.95
C LYS A 289 9.11 -16.34 11.12
N GLY A 290 9.93 -17.40 11.03
CA GLY A 290 9.54 -18.70 10.46
C GLY A 290 10.20 -18.99 9.12
N ASN A 291 11.26 -18.28 8.74
CA ASN A 291 12.06 -18.68 7.60
C ASN A 291 12.74 -20.04 7.90
N ASN A 292 13.00 -20.82 6.85
CA ASN A 292 13.75 -22.08 6.99
C ASN A 292 15.20 -21.84 7.47
N SER A 293 15.93 -22.89 7.80
CA SER A 293 17.29 -22.79 8.34
C SER A 293 18.23 -21.98 7.46
N ASP A 294 18.12 -22.12 6.12
CA ASP A 294 19.03 -21.52 5.16
C ASP A 294 18.73 -20.02 4.96
N MET A 295 17.53 -19.59 5.32
CA MET A 295 17.03 -18.22 5.21
C MET A 295 16.73 -17.58 6.58
N SER A 296 17.14 -18.22 7.68
CA SER A 296 16.83 -17.76 9.05
C SER A 296 17.41 -16.39 9.38
N TYR A 297 18.39 -15.91 8.63
CA TYR A 297 18.93 -14.55 8.72
C TYR A 297 17.90 -13.47 8.35
N LEU A 298 16.80 -13.84 7.68
CA LEU A 298 15.68 -12.96 7.38
C LEU A 298 14.64 -12.87 8.53
N ASP A 299 14.73 -13.74 9.54
CA ASP A 299 13.86 -13.63 10.72
C ASP A 299 14.12 -12.30 11.46
N ILE A 300 13.09 -11.47 11.58
CA ILE A 300 13.13 -10.20 12.31
C ILE A 300 13.14 -10.47 13.82
N ALA A 301 12.33 -11.42 14.26
CA ALA A 301 12.21 -11.76 15.67
C ALA A 301 12.77 -13.16 15.97
N ASN A 302 13.49 -13.31 17.08
CA ASN A 302 13.93 -14.61 17.60
C ASN A 302 12.76 -15.36 18.28
N SER A 303 11.73 -14.65 18.73
CA SER A 303 10.53 -15.17 19.37
C SER A 303 9.27 -14.65 18.69
N TRP A 304 8.22 -15.48 18.61
CA TRP A 304 6.97 -15.11 17.92
C TRP A 304 6.27 -13.87 18.50
N ASP A 305 6.44 -13.61 19.79
CA ASP A 305 5.89 -12.44 20.49
C ASP A 305 6.74 -11.16 20.33
N GLY A 306 7.92 -11.28 19.69
CA GLY A 306 8.82 -10.14 19.47
C GLY A 306 9.55 -9.64 20.70
N SER A 307 9.56 -10.40 21.81
CA SER A 307 10.31 -10.04 23.03
C SER A 307 11.83 -10.08 22.82
N SER A 308 12.29 -10.76 21.79
CA SER A 308 13.70 -10.81 21.36
C SER A 308 13.78 -10.62 19.84
N LEU A 309 14.59 -9.66 19.40
CA LEU A 309 14.84 -9.35 18.00
C LEU A 309 16.18 -9.93 17.53
N SER A 310 16.25 -10.33 16.29
CA SER A 310 17.51 -10.68 15.60
C SER A 310 18.35 -9.44 15.33
N SER A 311 19.56 -9.62 14.77
CA SER A 311 20.37 -8.49 14.28
C SER A 311 19.61 -7.69 13.21
N TRP A 312 19.04 -8.37 12.20
CA TRP A 312 18.20 -7.77 11.19
C TRP A 312 17.01 -7.04 11.81
N GLY A 313 16.31 -7.69 12.74
CA GLY A 313 15.18 -7.08 13.45
C GLY A 313 15.58 -5.83 14.23
N ASN A 314 16.75 -5.79 14.85
CA ASN A 314 17.23 -4.59 15.52
C ASN A 314 17.50 -3.45 14.54
N THR A 315 18.08 -3.73 13.38
CA THR A 315 18.28 -2.72 12.31
C THR A 315 16.91 -2.18 11.84
N LEU A 316 15.96 -3.05 11.50
CA LEU A 316 14.66 -2.68 10.97
C LEU A 316 13.79 -1.94 11.99
N ILE A 317 13.78 -2.39 13.23
CA ILE A 317 12.87 -1.87 14.28
C ILE A 317 13.47 -0.66 14.99
N ASN A 318 14.72 -0.78 15.44
CA ASN A 318 15.35 0.18 16.35
C ASN A 318 16.33 1.15 15.66
N GLY A 319 16.66 0.94 14.37
CA GLY A 319 17.53 1.83 13.60
C GLY A 319 16.99 3.25 13.47
N SER A 320 17.84 4.22 13.11
CA SER A 320 17.49 5.65 13.01
C SER A 320 16.39 5.91 11.97
N ASN A 321 16.32 5.12 10.90
CA ASN A 321 15.23 5.14 9.91
C ASN A 321 14.30 3.91 10.07
N GLY A 322 14.37 3.27 11.23
CA GLY A 322 13.60 2.07 11.56
C GLY A 322 12.15 2.36 11.89
N ILE A 323 11.41 1.27 12.10
CA ILE A 323 9.96 1.31 12.32
C ILE A 323 9.62 2.22 13.51
N LYS A 324 10.26 2.05 14.68
CA LYS A 324 9.97 2.86 15.89
C LYS A 324 10.22 4.35 15.68
N ALA A 325 11.23 4.72 14.91
CA ALA A 325 11.60 6.10 14.68
C ALA A 325 10.69 6.81 13.65
N THR A 326 10.09 6.08 12.73
CA THR A 326 9.44 6.65 11.54
C THR A 326 7.97 6.27 11.37
N SER A 327 7.46 5.32 12.16
CA SER A 327 6.07 4.89 12.13
C SER A 327 5.15 5.95 12.76
N LYS A 328 3.97 6.12 12.13
CA LYS A 328 2.86 6.86 12.73
C LYS A 328 1.65 5.92 12.77
N THR A 329 1.15 5.66 13.98
CA THR A 329 -0.05 4.86 14.18
C THR A 329 -1.28 5.68 13.81
N LEU A 330 -2.24 5.06 13.09
CA LEU A 330 -3.52 5.70 12.83
C LEU A 330 -4.31 5.89 14.12
N SER A 331 -5.01 7.00 14.24
CA SER A 331 -5.95 7.23 15.34
C SER A 331 -7.12 6.24 15.25
N LEU A 332 -7.60 5.73 16.38
CA LEU A 332 -8.77 4.84 16.45
C LEU A 332 -10.05 5.46 15.87
N ILE A 333 -10.13 6.80 15.75
CA ILE A 333 -11.25 7.51 15.14
C ILE A 333 -11.30 7.25 13.62
N HIS A 334 -10.19 6.77 13.03
CA HIS A 334 -10.02 6.58 11.60
C HIS A 334 -10.16 5.12 11.15
N ILE A 335 -10.33 4.17 12.08
CA ILE A 335 -10.44 2.71 11.81
C ILE A 335 -11.88 2.24 12.02
#